data_ffd7ec6b8bf2ac66dc1ad359a23929de
#
_entry.id   ffd7ec6b8bf2ac66dc1ad359a23929de
#
_cell.length_a   1.000
_cell.length_b   1.000
_cell.length_c   1.000
_cell.angle_alpha   90.00
_cell.angle_beta   90.00
_cell.angle_gamma   90.00
#
_symmetry.space_group_name_H-M   'P 1'
#
loop_
_entity.id
_entity.type
_entity.pdbx_description
1 polymer ?
#
loop_
_entity_poly.entity_id
_entity_poly.type
_entity_poly.pdbx_seq_one_letter_code
_entity_poly.pdbx_strand_id
1 'polypeptide(L)'
;LGGISDTLYSYNYSGSFYTRYQCAESYCDTVAKVDESTELVLEQPFAYLWNHTGSFLDMPLYTSNYIFEDESVPFLSIVLKGIMPVYSEYVNFEANKQEFFLKLVETGTRPSFYITRENSSRLIYTNSSDIYSSEYSVYRDTILSYTKELAAVYEKTEGACIVGHEILGNGITVVTYDNGVKIYLNYSAEAQNADGHTLEGMT
;
A
#
# COMPACT_ATOMS: atom_id res chain seq x y z
N LEU A 1 -9.46 10.22 4.99
CA LEU A 1 -10.89 10.22 4.67
C LEU A 1 -11.22 8.96 3.86
N GLY A 2 -12.05 8.08 4.43
CA GLY A 2 -12.69 6.98 3.70
C GLY A 2 -14.08 7.41 3.19
N GLY A 3 -14.71 6.59 2.36
CA GLY A 3 -16.06 6.80 1.86
C GLY A 3 -16.13 7.72 0.62
N ILE A 4 -15.62 8.94 0.66
CA ILE A 4 -15.55 9.83 -0.52
C ILE A 4 -14.41 9.39 -1.45
N SER A 5 -13.33 8.85 -0.89
CA SER A 5 -12.13 8.50 -1.65
C SER A 5 -12.25 7.18 -2.39
N ASP A 6 -12.96 6.21 -1.84
CA ASP A 6 -13.00 4.79 -2.24
C ASP A 6 -14.36 4.32 -2.74
N THR A 7 -15.42 5.12 -2.62
CA THR A 7 -16.77 4.77 -3.06
C THR A 7 -17.35 5.76 -4.06
N LEU A 8 -17.93 5.23 -5.14
CA LEU A 8 -18.57 6.04 -6.18
C LEU A 8 -19.81 5.33 -6.72
N TYR A 9 -20.96 5.91 -6.47
CA TYR A 9 -22.25 5.40 -6.93
C TYR A 9 -23.17 6.53 -7.43
N SER A 10 -24.13 6.18 -8.28
CA SER A 10 -25.22 7.07 -8.64
C SER A 10 -26.31 7.02 -7.55
N TYR A 11 -27.00 8.12 -7.32
CA TYR A 11 -28.08 8.17 -6.33
C TYR A 11 -29.23 9.09 -6.75
N ASN A 12 -30.38 8.90 -6.10
CA ASN A 12 -31.54 9.77 -6.22
C ASN A 12 -31.66 10.63 -4.95
N TYR A 13 -31.79 11.94 -5.14
CA TYR A 13 -32.05 12.85 -4.04
C TYR A 13 -33.10 13.88 -4.46
N SER A 14 -34.15 14.02 -3.64
CA SER A 14 -35.23 15.02 -3.85
C SER A 14 -35.82 15.00 -5.28
N GLY A 15 -36.00 13.80 -5.86
CA GLY A 15 -36.57 13.62 -7.21
C GLY A 15 -35.59 13.85 -8.37
N SER A 16 -34.34 14.16 -8.09
CA SER A 16 -33.26 14.28 -9.07
C SER A 16 -32.34 13.06 -9.05
N PHE A 17 -31.98 12.58 -10.23
CA PHE A 17 -30.99 11.51 -10.38
C PHE A 17 -29.61 12.10 -10.61
N TYR A 18 -28.64 11.69 -9.78
CA TYR A 18 -27.24 12.07 -9.89
C TYR A 18 -26.44 10.88 -10.44
N THR A 19 -25.77 11.11 -11.54
CA THR A 19 -24.89 10.11 -12.18
C THR A 19 -23.58 9.96 -11.40
N ARG A 20 -22.86 8.86 -11.61
CA ARG A 20 -21.50 8.68 -11.06
C ARG A 20 -20.56 9.84 -11.43
N TYR A 21 -20.65 10.33 -12.66
CA TYR A 21 -19.84 11.46 -13.10
C TYR A 21 -20.10 12.73 -12.27
N GLN A 22 -21.35 13.10 -12.08
CA GLN A 22 -21.73 14.26 -11.27
C GLN A 22 -21.31 14.10 -9.79
N CYS A 23 -21.35 12.85 -9.28
CA CYS A 23 -20.86 12.56 -7.94
C CYS A 23 -19.34 12.74 -7.85
N ALA A 24 -18.60 12.23 -8.84
CA ALA A 24 -17.15 12.40 -8.90
C ALA A 24 -16.75 13.87 -8.97
N GLU A 25 -17.42 14.69 -9.79
CA GLU A 25 -17.20 16.14 -9.85
C GLU A 25 -17.46 16.80 -8.47
N SER A 26 -18.57 16.46 -7.83
CA SER A 26 -18.90 16.97 -6.48
C SER A 26 -17.88 16.57 -5.42
N TYR A 27 -17.33 15.34 -5.52
CA TYR A 27 -16.27 14.86 -4.63
C TYR A 27 -14.96 15.60 -4.88
N CYS A 28 -14.56 15.79 -6.14
CA CYS A 28 -13.40 16.61 -6.50
C CYS A 28 -13.51 18.03 -5.94
N ASP A 29 -14.64 18.69 -6.14
CA ASP A 29 -14.87 20.06 -5.65
C ASP A 29 -14.81 20.14 -4.11
N THR A 30 -15.31 19.11 -3.45
CA THR A 30 -15.29 19.05 -1.98
C THR A 30 -13.89 18.86 -1.46
N VAL A 31 -13.17 17.89 -2.03
CA VAL A 31 -11.78 17.54 -1.66
C VAL A 31 -10.85 18.72 -1.97
N ALA A 32 -10.98 19.35 -3.13
CA ALA A 32 -10.20 20.52 -3.51
C ALA A 32 -10.34 21.69 -2.51
N LYS A 33 -11.56 21.95 -2.03
CA LYS A 33 -11.80 23.02 -1.04
C LYS A 33 -11.16 22.72 0.32
N VAL A 34 -11.10 21.46 0.71
CA VAL A 34 -10.44 21.05 1.96
C VAL A 34 -8.93 21.11 1.81
N ASP A 35 -8.40 20.70 0.65
CA ASP A 35 -6.98 20.71 0.31
C ASP A 35 -6.37 22.11 0.38
N GLU A 36 -7.13 23.17 0.05
CA GLU A 36 -6.69 24.57 0.21
C GLU A 36 -6.24 24.94 1.64
N SER A 37 -6.71 24.23 2.65
CA SER A 37 -6.46 24.54 4.07
C SER A 37 -5.73 23.46 4.83
N THR A 38 -5.67 22.24 4.33
CA THR A 38 -5.17 21.06 5.06
C THR A 38 -4.66 20.00 4.09
N GLU A 39 -3.46 19.50 4.31
CA GLU A 39 -2.96 18.34 3.59
C GLU A 39 -3.86 17.13 3.83
N LEU A 40 -4.33 16.51 2.76
CA LEU A 40 -5.27 15.41 2.81
C LEU A 40 -4.59 14.07 2.73
N VAL A 41 -4.96 13.19 3.65
CA VAL A 41 -4.61 11.79 3.64
C VAL A 41 -5.86 10.99 3.28
N LEU A 42 -5.84 10.32 2.14
CA LEU A 42 -7.00 9.62 1.60
C LEU A 42 -6.77 8.11 1.59
N GLU A 43 -7.80 7.37 1.90
CA GLU A 43 -7.84 5.91 1.91
C GLU A 43 -8.30 5.43 0.54
N GLN A 44 -7.48 4.62 -0.14
CA GLN A 44 -7.71 4.07 -1.48
C GLN A 44 -8.30 5.07 -2.49
N PRO A 45 -7.75 6.29 -2.65
CA PRO A 45 -8.37 7.32 -3.47
C PRO A 45 -8.43 6.93 -4.94
N PHE A 46 -9.59 7.15 -5.55
CA PHE A 46 -9.72 7.07 -7.01
C PHE A 46 -8.77 8.06 -7.71
N ALA A 47 -8.31 7.70 -8.91
CA ALA A 47 -7.32 8.49 -9.65
C ALA A 47 -7.70 9.95 -9.87
N TYR A 48 -9.00 10.28 -9.98
CA TYR A 48 -9.46 11.65 -10.14
C TYR A 48 -9.25 12.53 -8.89
N LEU A 49 -8.92 11.93 -7.73
CA LEU A 49 -8.61 12.65 -6.49
C LEU A 49 -7.10 12.80 -6.23
N TRP A 50 -6.23 12.15 -7.00
CA TRP A 50 -4.78 12.12 -6.71
C TRP A 50 -4.14 13.50 -6.69
N ASN A 51 -4.62 14.47 -7.47
CA ASN A 51 -4.11 15.84 -7.45
C ASN A 51 -4.32 16.57 -6.12
N HIS A 52 -5.23 16.05 -5.27
CA HIS A 52 -5.59 16.60 -3.97
C HIS A 52 -5.24 15.63 -2.83
N THR A 53 -4.40 14.62 -3.12
CA THR A 53 -4.02 13.58 -2.17
C THR A 53 -2.58 13.80 -1.75
N GLY A 54 -2.35 14.21 -0.51
CA GLY A 54 -1.00 14.33 0.06
C GLY A 54 -0.38 12.97 0.41
N SER A 55 -1.20 12.00 0.81
CA SER A 55 -0.75 10.62 1.08
C SER A 55 -1.84 9.60 0.78
N PHE A 56 -1.46 8.49 0.17
CA PHE A 56 -2.33 7.35 -0.13
C PHE A 56 -2.26 6.32 1.00
N LEU A 57 -3.38 6.02 1.65
CA LEU A 57 -3.49 4.97 2.66
C LEU A 57 -4.15 3.73 2.12
N ASP A 58 -3.89 2.61 2.80
CA ASP A 58 -4.51 1.32 2.56
C ASP A 58 -4.31 0.82 1.12
N MET A 59 -3.07 0.96 0.61
CA MET A 59 -2.70 0.48 -0.72
C MET A 59 -2.67 -1.04 -0.73
N PRO A 60 -3.47 -1.70 -1.59
CA PRO A 60 -3.35 -3.14 -1.79
C PRO A 60 -2.03 -3.48 -2.47
N LEU A 61 -1.27 -4.41 -1.90
CA LEU A 61 0.02 -4.88 -2.41
C LEU A 61 -0.09 -6.13 -3.29
N TYR A 62 -1.25 -6.78 -3.27
CA TYR A 62 -1.54 -7.98 -4.05
C TYR A 62 -2.59 -7.69 -5.11
N THR A 63 -2.54 -8.44 -6.21
CA THR A 63 -3.64 -8.50 -7.19
C THR A 63 -4.64 -9.58 -6.79
N SER A 64 -5.78 -9.60 -7.47
CA SER A 64 -6.81 -10.65 -7.30
C SER A 64 -6.35 -12.02 -7.80
N ASN A 65 -5.18 -12.14 -8.43
CA ASN A 65 -4.69 -13.35 -9.13
C ASN A 65 -5.79 -13.94 -10.04
N TYR A 66 -6.39 -13.06 -10.87
CA TYR A 66 -7.46 -13.46 -11.74
C TYR A 66 -6.96 -14.50 -12.76
N ILE A 67 -7.79 -15.44 -13.14
CA ILE A 67 -7.42 -16.60 -13.97
C ILE A 67 -6.73 -16.28 -15.31
N PHE A 68 -6.83 -15.04 -15.77
CA PHE A 68 -6.18 -14.55 -16.99
C PHE A 68 -4.95 -13.66 -16.71
N GLU A 69 -4.52 -13.55 -15.47
CA GLU A 69 -3.28 -12.86 -15.12
C GLU A 69 -2.12 -13.86 -15.18
N ASP A 70 -1.13 -13.60 -16.02
CA ASP A 70 0.09 -14.41 -16.10
C ASP A 70 1.10 -13.98 -15.01
N GLU A 71 1.16 -12.68 -14.71
CA GLU A 71 2.07 -12.09 -13.75
C GLU A 71 1.44 -10.91 -13.01
N SER A 72 1.77 -10.78 -11.72
CA SER A 72 1.33 -9.65 -10.89
C SER A 72 2.31 -8.49 -11.03
N VAL A 73 1.86 -7.39 -11.63
CA VAL A 73 2.65 -6.15 -11.74
C VAL A 73 2.11 -5.12 -10.75
N PRO A 74 2.93 -4.50 -9.87
CA PRO A 74 2.50 -3.51 -8.89
C PRO A 74 2.25 -2.15 -9.55
N PHE A 75 1.25 -2.06 -10.43
CA PHE A 75 0.97 -0.90 -11.28
C PHE A 75 0.80 0.40 -10.48
N LEU A 76 0.00 0.38 -9.40
CA LEU A 76 -0.22 1.57 -8.59
C LEU A 76 1.07 2.08 -7.97
N SER A 77 1.92 1.18 -7.47
CA SER A 77 3.21 1.54 -6.88
C SER A 77 4.15 2.14 -7.92
N ILE A 78 4.19 1.58 -9.14
CA ILE A 78 5.00 2.13 -10.24
C ILE A 78 4.57 3.55 -10.58
N VAL A 79 3.26 3.82 -10.59
CA VAL A 79 2.72 5.15 -10.92
C VAL A 79 2.92 6.15 -9.78
N LEU A 80 2.76 5.73 -8.53
CA LEU A 80 2.69 6.65 -7.38
C LEU A 80 4.01 6.83 -6.64
N LYS A 81 4.93 5.87 -6.72
CA LYS A 81 6.23 5.94 -6.05
C LYS A 81 7.06 7.12 -6.57
N GLY A 82 7.50 7.96 -5.66
CA GLY A 82 8.22 9.21 -5.97
C GLY A 82 7.31 10.44 -6.14
N ILE A 83 5.98 10.25 -6.32
CA ILE A 83 5.00 11.32 -6.48
C ILE A 83 4.38 11.69 -5.13
N MET A 84 3.91 10.68 -4.39
CA MET A 84 3.31 10.85 -3.06
C MET A 84 3.70 9.71 -2.12
N PRO A 85 3.67 9.94 -0.80
CA PRO A 85 3.81 8.87 0.18
C PRO A 85 2.66 7.86 0.07
N VAL A 86 3.01 6.57 0.01
CA VAL A 86 2.04 5.48 -0.06
C VAL A 86 2.22 4.56 1.14
N TYR A 87 1.11 4.22 1.78
CA TYR A 87 1.04 3.35 2.94
C TYR A 87 0.21 2.11 2.62
N SER A 88 0.70 0.95 3.05
CA SER A 88 0.08 -0.35 2.78
C SER A 88 -1.20 -0.60 3.57
N GLU A 89 -1.86 -1.69 3.24
CA GLU A 89 -2.79 -2.37 4.13
C GLU A 89 -2.12 -2.68 5.48
N TYR A 90 -2.93 -3.01 6.49
CA TYR A 90 -2.41 -3.18 7.85
C TYR A 90 -1.67 -4.50 8.02
N VAL A 91 -0.38 -4.44 8.34
CA VAL A 91 0.49 -5.58 8.66
C VAL A 91 -0.10 -6.53 9.71
N ASN A 92 -0.95 -6.00 10.60
CA ASN A 92 -1.62 -6.78 11.64
C ASN A 92 -2.38 -7.98 11.11
N PHE A 93 -3.03 -7.82 9.96
CA PHE A 93 -3.99 -8.77 9.43
C PHE A 93 -3.39 -9.69 8.36
N GLU A 94 -2.12 -9.46 8.02
CA GLU A 94 -1.41 -10.27 7.04
C GLU A 94 -1.03 -11.65 7.59
N ALA A 95 -1.35 -12.68 6.82
CA ALA A 95 -1.06 -14.06 7.20
C ALA A 95 0.43 -14.40 7.04
N ASN A 96 1.05 -13.96 5.94
CA ASN A 96 2.46 -14.16 5.62
C ASN A 96 3.23 -12.84 5.75
N LYS A 97 3.70 -12.54 6.95
CA LYS A 97 4.39 -11.27 7.24
C LYS A 97 5.73 -11.14 6.52
N GLN A 98 6.38 -12.24 6.20
CA GLN A 98 7.66 -12.22 5.49
C GLN A 98 7.46 -11.87 4.02
N GLU A 99 6.52 -12.51 3.35
CA GLU A 99 6.16 -12.16 1.98
C GLU A 99 5.66 -10.73 1.89
N PHE A 100 4.81 -10.31 2.83
CA PHE A 100 4.33 -8.93 2.90
C PHE A 100 5.47 -7.92 3.08
N PHE A 101 6.48 -8.26 3.90
CA PHE A 101 7.68 -7.44 4.04
C PHE A 101 8.43 -7.28 2.71
N LEU A 102 8.60 -8.37 1.94
CA LEU A 102 9.20 -8.31 0.61
C LEU A 102 8.36 -7.46 -0.35
N LYS A 103 7.03 -7.55 -0.27
CA LYS A 103 6.12 -6.69 -1.06
C LYS A 103 6.26 -5.21 -0.71
N LEU A 104 6.47 -4.86 0.55
CA LEU A 104 6.77 -3.47 0.93
C LEU A 104 8.06 -2.96 0.29
N VAL A 105 9.09 -3.80 0.25
CA VAL A 105 10.37 -3.48 -0.40
C VAL A 105 10.21 -3.37 -1.92
N GLU A 106 9.49 -4.31 -2.56
CA GLU A 106 9.20 -4.34 -3.99
C GLU A 106 8.49 -3.07 -4.45
N THR A 107 7.46 -2.67 -3.71
CA THR A 107 6.61 -1.55 -4.06
C THR A 107 7.13 -0.20 -3.57
N GLY A 108 8.10 -0.19 -2.66
CA GLY A 108 8.56 1.01 -1.98
C GLY A 108 7.48 1.66 -1.09
N THR A 109 6.48 0.87 -0.68
CA THR A 109 5.34 1.28 0.14
C THR A 109 5.69 1.23 1.61
N ARG A 110 5.20 2.17 2.41
CA ARG A 110 5.41 2.22 3.86
C ARG A 110 4.41 1.33 4.60
N PRO A 111 4.84 0.57 5.64
CA PRO A 111 3.94 -0.30 6.39
C PRO A 111 2.94 0.51 7.22
N SER A 112 1.70 0.01 7.30
CA SER A 112 0.66 0.49 8.20
C SER A 112 0.37 -0.52 9.30
N PHE A 113 0.10 -0.02 10.52
CA PHE A 113 -0.29 -0.82 11.66
C PHE A 113 -1.54 -0.24 12.32
N TYR A 114 -2.50 -1.09 12.62
CA TYR A 114 -3.64 -0.72 13.46
C TYR A 114 -3.28 -0.97 14.93
N ILE A 115 -3.17 0.09 15.72
CA ILE A 115 -2.64 -0.01 17.09
C ILE A 115 -3.64 0.49 18.12
N THR A 116 -3.89 -0.36 19.11
CA THR A 116 -4.68 -0.02 20.30
C THR A 116 -3.84 -0.21 21.57
N ARG A 117 -4.23 0.47 22.64
CA ARG A 117 -3.62 0.30 23.96
C ARG A 117 -4.10 -0.97 24.64
N GLU A 118 -5.38 -1.27 24.51
CA GLU A 118 -6.06 -2.40 25.15
C GLU A 118 -6.13 -3.59 24.20
N ASN A 119 -6.29 -4.78 24.74
CA ASN A 119 -6.47 -5.98 23.96
C ASN A 119 -7.74 -5.92 23.10
N SER A 120 -7.61 -6.34 21.84
CA SER A 120 -8.69 -6.31 20.83
C SER A 120 -9.92 -7.16 21.21
N SER A 121 -9.80 -8.10 22.16
CA SER A 121 -10.96 -8.85 22.68
C SER A 121 -12.09 -7.96 23.21
N ARG A 122 -11.78 -6.72 23.61
CA ARG A 122 -12.79 -5.73 24.00
C ARG A 122 -13.66 -5.23 22.86
N LEU A 123 -13.23 -5.44 21.61
CA LEU A 123 -13.93 -5.00 20.40
C LEU A 123 -14.92 -6.05 19.86
N ILE A 124 -14.89 -7.29 20.35
CA ILE A 124 -15.66 -8.43 19.83
C ILE A 124 -17.18 -8.13 19.73
N TYR A 125 -17.73 -7.35 20.66
CA TYR A 125 -19.15 -7.01 20.68
C TYR A 125 -19.43 -5.58 20.21
N THR A 126 -18.54 -5.00 19.41
CA THR A 126 -18.68 -3.66 18.84
C THR A 126 -18.74 -3.72 17.32
N ASN A 127 -18.99 -2.58 16.67
CA ASN A 127 -18.92 -2.46 15.20
C ASN A 127 -17.49 -2.63 14.63
N SER A 128 -16.48 -2.70 15.50
CA SER A 128 -15.06 -2.90 15.16
C SER A 128 -14.59 -4.31 15.53
N SER A 129 -15.47 -5.31 15.51
CA SER A 129 -15.15 -6.72 15.83
C SER A 129 -14.21 -7.38 14.81
N ASP A 130 -14.05 -6.78 13.65
CA ASP A 130 -13.09 -7.13 12.60
C ASP A 130 -11.63 -6.84 13.01
N ILE A 131 -11.41 -5.94 13.96
CA ILE A 131 -10.09 -5.62 14.50
C ILE A 131 -9.72 -6.65 15.60
N TYR A 132 -9.33 -7.84 15.16
CA TYR A 132 -9.06 -8.97 16.06
C TYR A 132 -7.64 -8.98 16.66
N SER A 133 -6.72 -8.19 16.15
CA SER A 133 -5.33 -8.13 16.62
C SER A 133 -4.74 -6.73 16.42
N SER A 134 -4.63 -5.95 17.52
CA SER A 134 -4.22 -4.54 17.44
C SER A 134 -3.44 -4.04 18.66
N GLU A 135 -3.27 -4.86 19.70
CA GLU A 135 -2.59 -4.42 20.93
C GLU A 135 -1.12 -4.08 20.66
N TYR A 136 -0.69 -2.86 21.04
CA TYR A 136 0.67 -2.36 20.80
C TYR A 136 1.76 -3.28 21.37
N SER A 137 1.54 -3.88 22.55
CA SER A 137 2.50 -4.78 23.18
C SER A 137 2.86 -5.99 22.32
N VAL A 138 1.93 -6.44 21.46
CA VAL A 138 2.12 -7.56 20.54
C VAL A 138 2.94 -7.14 19.31
N TYR A 139 2.73 -5.91 18.82
CA TYR A 139 3.31 -5.45 17.55
C TYR A 139 4.57 -4.60 17.69
N ARG A 140 4.91 -4.16 18.91
CA ARG A 140 6.04 -3.27 19.17
C ARG A 140 7.34 -3.76 18.52
N ASP A 141 7.69 -5.00 18.70
CA ASP A 141 8.97 -5.54 18.21
C ASP A 141 8.95 -5.71 16.69
N THR A 142 7.80 -6.08 16.10
CA THR A 142 7.59 -6.11 14.65
C THR A 142 7.72 -4.72 14.04
N ILE A 143 7.12 -3.70 14.66
CA ILE A 143 7.23 -2.30 14.21
C ILE A 143 8.68 -1.84 14.21
N LEU A 144 9.42 -2.13 15.29
CA LEU A 144 10.83 -1.76 15.41
C LEU A 144 11.70 -2.47 14.37
N SER A 145 11.48 -3.77 14.13
CA SER A 145 12.18 -4.53 13.09
C SER A 145 11.92 -3.95 11.70
N TYR A 146 10.65 -3.78 11.33
CA TYR A 146 10.25 -3.22 10.04
C TYR A 146 10.84 -1.82 9.84
N THR A 147 10.76 -0.96 10.85
CA THR A 147 11.31 0.39 10.77
C THR A 147 12.82 0.37 10.52
N LYS A 148 13.56 -0.49 11.24
CA LYS A 148 15.00 -0.60 11.11
C LYS A 148 15.43 -1.16 9.75
N GLU A 149 14.77 -2.23 9.29
CA GLU A 149 15.14 -2.94 8.07
C GLU A 149 14.76 -2.15 6.82
N LEU A 150 13.57 -1.55 6.82
CA LEU A 150 13.09 -0.74 5.70
C LEU A 150 13.78 0.63 5.60
N ALA A 151 14.33 1.17 6.70
CA ALA A 151 14.99 2.47 6.70
C ALA A 151 16.10 2.56 5.65
N ALA A 152 16.94 1.51 5.53
CA ALA A 152 18.04 1.47 4.56
C ALA A 152 17.56 1.45 3.10
N VAL A 153 16.39 0.87 2.85
CA VAL A 153 15.75 0.84 1.52
C VAL A 153 15.18 2.21 1.20
N TYR A 154 14.42 2.78 2.14
CA TYR A 154 13.77 4.08 1.94
C TYR A 154 14.78 5.21 1.77
N GLU A 155 15.88 5.22 2.55
CA GLU A 155 16.97 6.20 2.40
C GLU A 155 17.53 6.22 0.98
N LYS A 156 17.68 5.04 0.35
CA LYS A 156 18.21 4.92 -1.01
C LYS A 156 17.20 5.24 -2.11
N THR A 157 15.91 5.09 -1.82
CA THR A 157 14.81 5.23 -2.78
C THR A 157 13.87 6.40 -2.50
N GLU A 158 14.25 7.28 -1.55
CA GLU A 158 13.47 8.48 -1.25
C GLU A 158 13.40 9.41 -2.45
N GLY A 159 12.18 9.83 -2.81
CA GLY A 159 11.94 10.68 -3.98
C GLY A 159 12.19 10.04 -5.33
N ALA A 160 12.71 8.82 -5.38
CA ALA A 160 12.96 8.10 -6.63
C ALA A 160 11.69 7.39 -7.14
N CYS A 161 11.52 7.39 -8.47
CA CYS A 161 10.43 6.72 -9.16
C CYS A 161 10.85 5.31 -9.61
N ILE A 162 9.92 4.36 -9.60
CA ILE A 162 10.14 3.05 -10.19
C ILE A 162 10.07 3.19 -11.72
N VAL A 163 11.13 2.77 -12.41
CA VAL A 163 11.24 2.81 -13.88
C VAL A 163 11.35 1.43 -14.51
N GLY A 164 11.54 0.38 -13.72
CA GLY A 164 11.54 -1.01 -14.17
C GLY A 164 11.09 -1.96 -13.09
N HIS A 165 10.32 -2.97 -13.50
CA HIS A 165 9.91 -4.09 -12.68
C HIS A 165 9.95 -5.34 -13.54
N GLU A 166 10.79 -6.30 -13.16
CA GLU A 166 11.06 -7.52 -13.93
C GLU A 166 10.97 -8.75 -13.04
N ILE A 167 10.26 -9.77 -13.49
CA ILE A 167 10.21 -11.09 -12.86
C ILE A 167 11.16 -12.00 -13.66
N LEU A 168 12.31 -12.34 -13.06
CA LEU A 168 13.37 -13.12 -13.73
C LEU A 168 13.11 -14.63 -13.73
N GLY A 169 12.02 -15.11 -13.15
CA GLY A 169 11.79 -16.53 -12.88
C GLY A 169 12.46 -16.99 -11.58
N ASN A 170 12.22 -18.25 -11.18
CA ASN A 170 12.72 -18.86 -9.94
C ASN A 170 12.38 -18.06 -8.66
N GLY A 171 11.32 -17.25 -8.69
CA GLY A 171 10.91 -16.40 -7.57
C GLY A 171 11.72 -15.12 -7.39
N ILE A 172 12.54 -14.73 -8.36
CA ILE A 172 13.32 -13.48 -8.29
C ILE A 172 12.55 -12.36 -8.98
N THR A 173 12.42 -11.24 -8.30
CA THR A 173 11.91 -9.97 -8.83
C THR A 173 12.98 -8.89 -8.73
N VAL A 174 13.09 -8.04 -9.75
CA VAL A 174 14.02 -6.91 -9.79
C VAL A 174 13.24 -5.62 -9.97
N VAL A 175 13.47 -4.66 -9.08
CA VAL A 175 12.89 -3.32 -9.17
C VAL A 175 14.01 -2.32 -9.44
N THR A 176 13.86 -1.52 -10.48
CA THR A 176 14.82 -0.48 -10.87
C THR A 176 14.23 0.89 -10.66
N TYR A 177 15.01 1.76 -10.04
CA TYR A 177 14.65 3.15 -9.77
C TYR A 177 15.37 4.11 -10.72
N ASP A 178 14.81 5.29 -10.97
CA ASP A 178 15.37 6.34 -11.85
C ASP A 178 16.70 6.92 -11.34
N ASN A 179 16.98 6.80 -10.05
CA ASN A 179 18.27 7.16 -9.45
C ASN A 179 19.37 6.08 -9.62
N GLY A 180 19.09 5.01 -10.35
CA GLY A 180 20.01 3.91 -10.64
C GLY A 180 20.06 2.82 -9.58
N VAL A 181 19.31 2.93 -8.49
CA VAL A 181 19.19 1.87 -7.47
C VAL A 181 18.42 0.69 -8.08
N LYS A 182 18.97 -0.53 -7.86
CA LYS A 182 18.28 -1.79 -8.17
C LYS A 182 18.08 -2.58 -6.88
N ILE A 183 16.88 -3.12 -6.71
CA ILE A 183 16.52 -3.99 -5.60
C ILE A 183 16.21 -5.37 -6.17
N TYR A 184 16.87 -6.39 -5.63
CA TYR A 184 16.65 -7.79 -5.96
C TYR A 184 15.92 -8.46 -4.80
N LEU A 185 14.83 -9.14 -5.10
CA LEU A 185 13.95 -9.81 -4.14
C LEU A 185 13.86 -11.29 -4.48
N ASN A 186 13.98 -12.14 -3.48
CA ASN A 186 13.83 -13.58 -3.63
C ASN A 186 12.59 -14.06 -2.88
N TYR A 187 11.55 -14.42 -3.62
CA TYR A 187 10.30 -14.98 -3.10
C TYR A 187 10.31 -16.50 -2.97
N SER A 188 11.41 -17.15 -3.39
CA SER A 188 11.56 -18.61 -3.23
C SER A 188 12.06 -18.99 -1.85
N ALA A 189 11.81 -20.23 -1.43
CA ALA A 189 12.33 -20.76 -0.17
C ALA A 189 13.84 -21.10 -0.23
N GLU A 190 14.44 -21.13 -1.41
CA GLU A 190 15.84 -21.49 -1.62
C GLU A 190 16.67 -20.26 -1.98
N ALA A 191 17.95 -20.28 -1.63
CA ALA A 191 18.89 -19.26 -2.06
C ALA A 191 19.03 -19.24 -3.60
N GLN A 192 18.97 -18.06 -4.20
CA GLN A 192 19.06 -17.85 -5.63
C GLN A 192 20.19 -16.88 -5.99
N ASN A 193 20.67 -16.95 -7.23
CA ASN A 193 21.69 -16.01 -7.73
C ASN A 193 21.10 -15.13 -8.83
N ALA A 194 21.30 -13.82 -8.69
CA ALA A 194 20.95 -12.84 -9.70
C ALA A 194 22.05 -11.78 -9.83
N ASP A 195 22.48 -11.49 -11.05
CA ASP A 195 23.53 -10.50 -11.39
C ASP A 195 24.81 -10.60 -10.52
N GLY A 196 25.19 -11.85 -10.16
CA GLY A 196 26.39 -12.10 -9.34
C GLY A 196 26.19 -11.93 -7.84
N HIS A 197 24.97 -11.69 -7.38
CA HIS A 197 24.58 -11.64 -5.97
C HIS A 197 23.85 -12.90 -5.55
N THR A 198 24.22 -13.45 -4.40
CA THR A 198 23.46 -14.54 -3.75
C THR A 198 22.39 -13.92 -2.87
N LEU A 199 21.14 -14.27 -3.13
CA LEU A 199 19.96 -13.82 -2.39
C LEU A 199 19.47 -15.00 -1.54
N GLU A 200 19.42 -14.81 -0.24
CA GLU A 200 18.87 -15.81 0.68
C GLU A 200 17.40 -16.09 0.37
N GLY A 201 16.94 -17.29 0.66
CA GLY A 201 15.54 -17.68 0.49
C GLY A 201 14.65 -17.15 1.61
N MET A 202 13.34 -17.09 1.35
CA MET A 202 12.35 -16.88 2.42
C MET A 202 12.37 -18.06 3.40
N THR A 203 12.55 -17.79 4.68
CA THR A 203 12.58 -18.80 5.76
C THR A 203 11.44 -18.60 6.75
#